data_3f54bcf3eae1eb7eda3ffce02f4d603e
#
_entry.id   3f54bcf3eae1eb7eda3ffce02f4d603e
#
_cell.length_a   1.000
_cell.length_b   1.000
_cell.length_c   1.000
_cell.angle_alpha   90.00
_cell.angle_beta   90.00
_cell.angle_gamma   90.00
#
_symmetry.space_group_name_H-M   'P 1'
#
loop_
_entity.id
_entity.type
_entity.pdbx_description
1 polymer ?
#
loop_
_entity_poly.entity_id
_entity_poly.type
_entity_poly.pdbx_seq_one_letter_code
_entity_poly.pdbx_strand_id
1 'polypeptide(L)'
;MPQLGVEAAASRSAGRTRTWTLTASVSLGWALFTLTVLHAVSAFHPLLDPVSRYAFTERGGGMLEASLLSFAIGVLAVSAALRSSGIAFGRTTSVLAGATALGLVAAALFPATFTSDIDPASGRIHQYASLVAFLCLPALTWTLAERARDVPALAATAAALARLCQVGVVSLAVFGLSYVGDALPPDSAVSALALALPVGMTQRLVFLVDFALLAGLLVLANRAAKLSPPLRG
;
A
#
# COMPACT_ATOMS: atom_id res chain seq x y z
N MET A 1 -31.87 24.39 20.56
CA MET A 1 -30.59 24.84 20.02
C MET A 1 -29.45 23.79 20.00
N PRO A 2 -29.45 22.66 20.75
CA PRO A 2 -28.39 21.61 20.66
C PRO A 2 -28.36 20.85 19.32
N GLN A 3 -29.50 20.66 18.67
CA GLN A 3 -29.61 19.87 17.42
C GLN A 3 -28.82 20.47 16.22
N LEU A 4 -28.83 21.80 16.09
CA LEU A 4 -28.10 22.49 14.99
C LEU A 4 -26.58 22.30 15.09
N GLY A 5 -26.03 22.23 16.30
CA GLY A 5 -24.59 21.97 16.50
C GLY A 5 -24.17 20.56 16.13
N VAL A 6 -25.05 19.59 16.35
CA VAL A 6 -24.79 18.16 16.04
C VAL A 6 -24.86 17.89 14.55
N GLU A 7 -25.86 18.44 13.85
CA GLU A 7 -25.95 18.32 12.39
C GLU A 7 -24.77 18.98 11.69
N ALA A 8 -24.30 20.14 12.16
CA ALA A 8 -23.12 20.81 11.63
C ALA A 8 -21.83 20.03 11.89
N ALA A 9 -21.70 19.31 13.01
CA ALA A 9 -20.55 18.47 13.30
C ALA A 9 -20.53 17.21 12.42
N ALA A 10 -21.68 16.55 12.24
CA ALA A 10 -21.82 15.38 11.36
C ALA A 10 -21.53 15.73 9.89
N SER A 11 -22.08 16.86 9.41
CA SER A 11 -21.81 17.37 8.05
C SER A 11 -20.32 17.65 7.83
N ARG A 12 -19.65 18.25 8.80
CA ARG A 12 -18.18 18.51 8.74
C ARG A 12 -17.37 17.22 8.73
N SER A 13 -17.76 16.21 9.50
CA SER A 13 -17.08 14.90 9.51
C SER A 13 -17.21 14.19 8.16
N ALA A 14 -18.44 14.14 7.61
CA ALA A 14 -18.69 13.55 6.29
C ALA A 14 -17.94 14.31 5.18
N GLY A 15 -17.91 15.64 5.23
CA GLY A 15 -17.14 16.46 4.30
C GLY A 15 -15.64 16.14 4.35
N ARG A 16 -15.05 16.03 5.55
CA ARG A 16 -13.64 15.66 5.71
C ARG A 16 -13.34 14.27 5.19
N THR A 17 -14.17 13.28 5.48
CA THR A 17 -14.00 11.92 4.96
C THR A 17 -14.00 11.91 3.43
N ARG A 18 -14.93 12.66 2.81
CA ARG A 18 -14.99 12.81 1.34
C ARG A 18 -13.72 13.44 0.77
N THR A 19 -13.22 14.52 1.37
CA THR A 19 -11.98 15.18 0.95
C THR A 19 -10.80 14.21 0.98
N TRP A 20 -10.60 13.50 2.11
CA TRP A 20 -9.52 12.54 2.22
C TRP A 20 -9.66 11.34 1.29
N THR A 21 -10.89 10.88 1.03
CA THR A 21 -11.16 9.82 0.05
C THR A 21 -10.77 10.29 -1.35
N LEU A 22 -11.10 11.51 -1.75
CA LEU A 22 -10.71 12.08 -3.03
C LEU A 22 -9.19 12.22 -3.13
N THR A 23 -8.53 12.77 -2.10
CA THR A 23 -7.07 12.88 -2.05
C THR A 23 -6.42 11.51 -2.21
N ALA A 24 -6.89 10.50 -1.47
CA ALA A 24 -6.37 9.14 -1.57
C ALA A 24 -6.57 8.55 -2.99
N SER A 25 -7.77 8.70 -3.56
CA SER A 25 -8.08 8.18 -4.90
C SER A 25 -7.22 8.84 -5.98
N VAL A 26 -6.99 10.15 -5.91
CA VAL A 26 -6.12 10.88 -6.84
C VAL A 26 -4.67 10.44 -6.69
N SER A 27 -4.16 10.37 -5.44
CA SER A 27 -2.76 9.98 -5.20
C SER A 27 -2.49 8.54 -5.61
N LEU A 28 -3.38 7.60 -5.26
CA LEU A 28 -3.26 6.19 -5.65
C LEU A 28 -3.44 6.00 -7.16
N GLY A 29 -4.38 6.72 -7.77
CA GLY A 29 -4.59 6.73 -9.22
C GLY A 29 -3.36 7.26 -9.96
N TRP A 30 -2.73 8.33 -9.45
CA TRP A 30 -1.49 8.87 -10.01
C TRP A 30 -0.32 7.88 -9.84
N ALA A 31 -0.18 7.25 -8.68
CA ALA A 31 0.83 6.22 -8.46
C ALA A 31 0.70 5.06 -9.46
N LEU A 32 -0.52 4.57 -9.67
CA LEU A 32 -0.79 3.49 -10.62
C LEU A 32 -0.56 3.95 -12.07
N PHE A 33 -0.98 5.17 -12.40
CA PHE A 33 -0.78 5.74 -13.74
C PHE A 33 0.72 5.87 -14.06
N THR A 34 1.51 6.49 -13.19
CA THR A 34 2.96 6.67 -13.41
C THR A 34 3.68 5.32 -13.49
N LEU A 35 3.31 4.34 -12.67
CA LEU A 35 3.86 2.99 -12.76
C LEU A 35 3.49 2.30 -14.07
N THR A 36 2.26 2.47 -14.55
CA THR A 36 1.80 1.90 -15.83
C THR A 36 2.54 2.54 -17.01
N VAL A 37 2.70 3.86 -17.01
CA VAL A 37 3.48 4.56 -18.05
C VAL A 37 4.94 4.10 -18.02
N LEU A 38 5.52 3.97 -16.83
CA LEU A 38 6.90 3.49 -16.67
C LEU A 38 7.09 2.09 -17.27
N HIS A 39 6.12 1.18 -17.11
CA HIS A 39 6.15 -0.12 -17.79
C HIS A 39 6.11 0.00 -19.31
N ALA A 40 5.37 0.96 -19.85
CA ALA A 40 5.25 1.16 -21.30
C ALA A 40 6.50 1.77 -21.93
N VAL A 41 7.24 2.61 -21.19
CA VAL A 41 8.43 3.31 -21.71
C VAL A 41 9.75 2.63 -21.35
N SER A 42 9.72 1.68 -20.42
CA SER A 42 10.91 0.93 -19.98
C SER A 42 11.31 -0.15 -20.99
N ALA A 43 12.62 -0.35 -21.14
CA ALA A 43 13.20 -1.47 -21.90
C ALA A 43 13.29 -2.76 -21.07
N PHE A 44 12.98 -2.73 -19.77
CA PHE A 44 13.05 -3.89 -18.89
C PHE A 44 11.88 -4.85 -19.11
N HIS A 45 12.14 -6.15 -18.91
CA HIS A 45 11.11 -7.17 -19.12
C HIS A 45 10.06 -7.14 -17.98
N PRO A 46 8.76 -6.95 -18.28
CA PRO A 46 7.74 -6.69 -17.24
C PRO A 46 7.51 -7.88 -16.29
N LEU A 47 7.82 -9.10 -16.65
CA LEU A 47 7.63 -10.27 -15.79
C LEU A 47 8.92 -10.71 -15.08
N LEU A 48 10.08 -10.50 -15.69
CA LEU A 48 11.36 -10.96 -15.16
C LEU A 48 12.00 -9.92 -14.25
N ASP A 49 12.03 -8.66 -14.71
CA ASP A 49 12.72 -7.60 -13.98
C ASP A 49 11.84 -7.04 -12.84
N PRO A 50 12.41 -6.87 -11.63
CA PRO A 50 11.70 -6.23 -10.53
C PRO A 50 11.39 -4.76 -10.84
N VAL A 51 10.30 -4.24 -10.27
CA VAL A 51 9.86 -2.86 -10.49
C VAL A 51 10.91 -1.83 -10.05
N SER A 52 11.67 -2.14 -9.00
CA SER A 52 12.75 -1.28 -8.53
C SER A 52 13.87 -1.05 -9.55
N ARG A 53 14.04 -1.97 -10.50
CA ARG A 53 14.99 -1.80 -11.63
C ARG A 53 14.58 -0.69 -12.58
N TYR A 54 13.31 -0.34 -12.62
CA TYR A 54 12.78 0.72 -13.48
C TYR A 54 13.21 2.13 -13.10
N ALA A 55 13.77 2.33 -11.88
CA ALA A 55 14.45 3.57 -11.51
C ALA A 55 15.61 3.94 -12.47
N PHE A 56 16.18 2.94 -13.16
CA PHE A 56 17.29 3.08 -14.09
C PHE A 56 16.85 3.18 -15.57
N THR A 57 15.57 3.46 -15.80
CA THR A 57 15.03 3.68 -17.15
C THR A 57 15.47 5.04 -17.66
N GLU A 58 16.15 5.11 -18.82
CA GLU A 58 16.58 6.36 -19.44
C GLU A 58 15.40 7.30 -19.76
N ARG A 59 14.30 6.72 -20.26
CA ARG A 59 13.03 7.42 -20.49
C ARG A 59 12.09 7.18 -19.31
N GLY A 60 11.86 8.18 -18.51
CA GLY A 60 10.98 8.08 -17.35
C GLY A 60 11.73 8.14 -16.02
N GLY A 61 12.94 8.70 -16.00
CA GLY A 61 13.67 9.01 -14.77
C GLY A 61 12.79 9.78 -13.80
N GLY A 62 12.79 9.38 -12.52
CA GLY A 62 11.94 9.96 -11.48
C GLY A 62 10.49 9.45 -11.45
N MET A 63 10.03 8.65 -12.44
CA MET A 63 8.63 8.17 -12.46
C MET A 63 8.36 7.11 -11.39
N LEU A 64 9.34 6.25 -11.08
CA LEU A 64 9.20 5.28 -9.99
C LEU A 64 9.12 6.00 -8.65
N GLU A 65 9.99 6.97 -8.43
CA GLU A 65 9.99 7.81 -7.24
C GLU A 65 8.66 8.57 -7.09
N ALA A 66 8.17 9.18 -8.16
CA ALA A 66 6.87 9.84 -8.18
C ALA A 66 5.72 8.88 -7.86
N SER A 67 5.78 7.65 -8.37
CA SER A 67 4.81 6.60 -8.05
C SER A 67 4.83 6.25 -6.56
N LEU A 68 6.01 5.93 -6.00
CA LEU A 68 6.16 5.55 -4.60
C LEU A 68 5.79 6.68 -3.62
N LEU A 69 6.18 7.93 -3.93
CA LEU A 69 5.80 9.10 -3.12
C LEU A 69 4.28 9.34 -3.17
N SER A 70 3.66 9.20 -4.35
CA SER A 70 2.21 9.31 -4.48
C SER A 70 1.49 8.18 -3.75
N PHE A 71 2.06 6.98 -3.75
CA PHE A 71 1.55 5.86 -2.97
C PHE A 71 1.61 6.16 -1.46
N ALA A 72 2.73 6.71 -0.97
CA ALA A 72 2.88 7.13 0.44
C ALA A 72 1.83 8.18 0.84
N ILE A 73 1.60 9.20 0.00
CA ILE A 73 0.54 10.20 0.20
C ILE A 73 -0.83 9.51 0.24
N GLY A 74 -1.07 8.55 -0.66
CA GLY A 74 -2.28 7.73 -0.70
C GLY A 74 -2.53 7.00 0.61
N VAL A 75 -1.52 6.33 1.19
CA VAL A 75 -1.60 5.64 2.50
C VAL A 75 -1.98 6.61 3.62
N LEU A 76 -1.36 7.79 3.67
CA LEU A 76 -1.68 8.80 4.68
C LEU A 76 -3.10 9.35 4.51
N ALA A 77 -3.53 9.58 3.27
CA ALA A 77 -4.88 10.06 2.98
C ALA A 77 -5.96 9.02 3.30
N VAL A 78 -5.71 7.72 3.01
CA VAL A 78 -6.57 6.60 3.45
C VAL A 78 -6.70 6.58 4.97
N SER A 79 -5.57 6.73 5.68
CA SER A 79 -5.54 6.76 7.14
C SER A 79 -6.33 7.95 7.70
N ALA A 80 -6.26 9.12 7.06
CA ALA A 80 -7.03 10.30 7.42
C ALA A 80 -8.54 10.12 7.14
N ALA A 81 -8.90 9.47 6.02
CA ALA A 81 -10.29 9.11 5.70
C ALA A 81 -10.88 8.18 6.76
N LEU A 82 -10.14 7.14 7.16
CA LEU A 82 -10.56 6.20 8.21
C LEU A 82 -10.75 6.88 9.57
N ARG A 83 -9.85 7.76 9.98
CA ARG A 83 -9.98 8.54 11.21
C ARG A 83 -11.22 9.45 11.18
N SER A 84 -11.45 10.13 10.05
CA SER A 84 -12.59 11.04 9.90
C SER A 84 -13.93 10.32 9.77
N SER A 85 -13.94 9.03 9.41
CA SER A 85 -15.15 8.21 9.30
C SER A 85 -15.67 7.66 10.63
N GLY A 86 -14.97 7.91 11.73
CA GLY A 86 -15.35 7.41 13.06
C GLY A 86 -14.86 6.00 13.39
N ILE A 87 -14.08 5.36 12.50
CA ILE A 87 -13.42 4.08 12.82
C ILE A 87 -12.37 4.31 13.92
N ALA A 88 -12.34 3.43 14.92
CA ALA A 88 -11.35 3.45 15.99
C ALA A 88 -9.93 3.29 15.42
N PHE A 89 -9.19 4.39 15.33
CA PHE A 89 -7.84 4.46 14.79
C PHE A 89 -6.83 4.65 15.94
N GLY A 90 -6.36 3.54 16.51
CA GLY A 90 -5.49 3.56 17.68
C GLY A 90 -4.01 3.77 17.35
N ARG A 91 -3.17 3.71 18.41
CA ARG A 91 -1.71 3.91 18.30
C ARG A 91 -1.07 2.91 17.33
N THR A 92 -1.41 1.62 17.44
CA THR A 92 -0.87 0.57 16.55
C THR A 92 -1.17 0.87 15.08
N THR A 93 -2.43 1.20 14.73
CA THR A 93 -2.79 1.55 13.35
C THR A 93 -2.08 2.81 12.87
N SER A 94 -1.84 3.79 13.77
CA SER A 94 -1.07 5.00 13.43
C SER A 94 0.39 4.69 13.12
N VAL A 95 1.01 3.83 13.93
CA VAL A 95 2.41 3.40 13.73
C VAL A 95 2.54 2.61 12.44
N LEU A 96 1.65 1.64 12.17
CA LEU A 96 1.68 0.85 10.94
C LEU A 96 1.49 1.71 9.69
N ALA A 97 0.53 2.65 9.71
CA ALA A 97 0.33 3.58 8.60
C ALA A 97 1.54 4.49 8.37
N GLY A 98 2.13 5.02 9.46
CA GLY A 98 3.35 5.82 9.40
C GLY A 98 4.55 5.03 8.87
N ALA A 99 4.73 3.80 9.36
CA ALA A 99 5.81 2.92 8.91
C ALA A 99 5.67 2.54 7.42
N THR A 100 4.44 2.25 6.96
CA THR A 100 4.17 2.02 5.53
C THR A 100 4.56 3.25 4.69
N ALA A 101 4.08 4.44 5.08
CA ALA A 101 4.35 5.67 4.33
C ALA A 101 5.85 6.02 4.34
N LEU A 102 6.52 5.94 5.49
CA LEU A 102 7.96 6.20 5.60
C LEU A 102 8.79 5.17 4.83
N GLY A 103 8.40 3.89 4.85
CA GLY A 103 9.03 2.84 4.05
C GLY A 103 8.96 3.16 2.55
N LEU A 104 7.78 3.57 2.05
CA LEU A 104 7.62 3.97 0.65
C LEU A 104 8.45 5.21 0.30
N VAL A 105 8.50 6.22 1.18
CA VAL A 105 9.33 7.41 0.98
C VAL A 105 10.82 7.04 0.95
N ALA A 106 11.28 6.23 1.89
CA ALA A 106 12.68 5.80 1.91
C ALA A 106 13.02 4.94 0.67
N ALA A 107 12.12 4.04 0.25
CA ALA A 107 12.32 3.27 -0.98
C ALA A 107 12.35 4.16 -2.25
N ALA A 108 11.66 5.30 -2.24
CA ALA A 108 11.72 6.28 -3.33
C ALA A 108 13.03 7.06 -3.34
N LEU A 109 13.55 7.45 -2.18
CA LEU A 109 14.72 8.32 -2.05
C LEU A 109 16.06 7.57 -2.15
N PHE A 110 16.06 6.27 -1.86
CA PHE A 110 17.24 5.42 -1.89
C PHE A 110 17.10 4.37 -2.99
N PRO A 111 17.78 4.49 -4.13
CA PRO A 111 17.68 3.53 -5.23
C PRO A 111 18.25 2.17 -4.84
N ALA A 112 17.67 1.11 -5.41
CA ALA A 112 18.17 -0.25 -5.27
C ALA A 112 19.52 -0.41 -6.00
N THR A 113 20.40 -1.26 -5.48
CA THR A 113 21.73 -1.50 -6.07
C THR A 113 21.63 -2.49 -7.23
N PHE A 114 21.50 -1.98 -8.46
CA PHE A 114 21.55 -2.77 -9.70
C PHE A 114 22.79 -2.47 -10.55
N THR A 115 23.50 -1.39 -10.25
CA THR A 115 24.68 -0.93 -10.93
C THR A 115 25.81 -0.67 -9.92
N SER A 116 27.06 -0.72 -10.33
CA SER A 116 28.24 -0.59 -9.44
C SER A 116 28.46 0.85 -8.93
N ASP A 117 27.80 1.83 -9.53
CA ASP A 117 27.84 3.24 -9.13
C ASP A 117 26.88 3.58 -7.98
N ILE A 118 25.96 2.68 -7.63
CA ILE A 118 25.06 2.87 -6.50
C ILE A 118 25.70 2.37 -5.21
N ASP A 119 25.74 3.24 -4.21
CA ASP A 119 26.22 2.89 -2.87
C ASP A 119 25.45 1.67 -2.31
N PRO A 120 26.14 0.59 -1.91
CA PRO A 120 25.52 -0.58 -1.28
C PRO A 120 24.64 -0.26 -0.06
N ALA A 121 24.92 0.83 0.67
CA ALA A 121 24.09 1.27 1.78
C ALA A 121 22.72 1.75 1.28
N SER A 122 22.67 2.48 0.16
CA SER A 122 21.41 2.88 -0.48
C SER A 122 20.53 1.69 -0.82
N GLY A 123 21.09 0.68 -1.46
CA GLY A 123 20.36 -0.55 -1.81
C GLY A 123 19.82 -1.28 -0.58
N ARG A 124 20.58 -1.35 0.51
CA ARG A 124 20.10 -1.94 1.77
C ARG A 124 18.94 -1.14 2.37
N ILE A 125 19.05 0.20 2.37
CA ILE A 125 17.96 1.05 2.85
C ILE A 125 16.70 0.83 2.01
N HIS A 126 16.81 0.84 0.68
CA HIS A 126 15.69 0.54 -0.23
C HIS A 126 15.03 -0.80 0.09
N GLN A 127 15.82 -1.84 0.25
CA GLN A 127 15.34 -3.20 0.51
C GLN A 127 14.57 -3.30 1.84
N TYR A 128 15.16 -2.80 2.93
CA TYR A 128 14.49 -2.84 4.24
C TYR A 128 13.29 -1.91 4.30
N ALA A 129 13.36 -0.74 3.70
CA ALA A 129 12.25 0.21 3.61
C ALA A 129 11.06 -0.40 2.85
N SER A 130 11.32 -1.05 1.72
CA SER A 130 10.30 -1.77 0.95
C SER A 130 9.69 -2.93 1.75
N LEU A 131 10.52 -3.71 2.45
CA LEU A 131 10.04 -4.80 3.30
C LEU A 131 9.13 -4.28 4.42
N VAL A 132 9.50 -3.17 5.08
CA VAL A 132 8.67 -2.52 6.10
C VAL A 132 7.33 -2.09 5.51
N ALA A 133 7.32 -1.46 4.34
CA ALA A 133 6.08 -1.03 3.67
C ALA A 133 5.17 -2.22 3.36
N PHE A 134 5.71 -3.28 2.75
CA PHE A 134 4.97 -4.48 2.38
C PHE A 134 4.43 -5.28 3.57
N LEU A 135 5.10 -5.28 4.70
CA LEU A 135 4.64 -5.97 5.91
C LEU A 135 3.61 -5.13 6.71
N CYS A 136 3.85 -3.82 6.81
CA CYS A 136 3.02 -2.96 7.63
C CYS A 136 1.63 -2.70 7.02
N LEU A 137 1.48 -2.69 5.71
CA LEU A 137 0.19 -2.42 5.07
C LEU A 137 -0.83 -3.56 5.27
N PRO A 138 -0.52 -4.84 5.04
CA PRO A 138 -1.42 -5.93 5.43
C PRO A 138 -1.72 -5.97 6.93
N ALA A 139 -0.72 -5.71 7.80
CA ALA A 139 -0.91 -5.66 9.25
C ALA A 139 -1.85 -4.51 9.68
N LEU A 140 -1.72 -3.33 9.06
CA LEU A 140 -2.64 -2.21 9.23
C LEU A 140 -4.07 -2.61 8.85
N THR A 141 -4.21 -3.20 7.65
CA THR A 141 -5.51 -3.61 7.12
C THR A 141 -6.16 -4.68 7.98
N TRP A 142 -5.40 -5.69 8.42
CA TRP A 142 -5.89 -6.72 9.33
C TRP A 142 -6.40 -6.12 10.64
N THR A 143 -5.61 -5.24 11.26
CA THR A 143 -5.99 -4.58 12.52
C THR A 143 -7.30 -3.79 12.40
N LEU A 144 -7.53 -3.13 11.26
CA LEU A 144 -8.76 -2.37 11.00
C LEU A 144 -9.93 -3.29 10.66
N ALA A 145 -9.71 -4.36 9.91
CA ALA A 145 -10.72 -5.38 9.61
C ALA A 145 -11.24 -6.04 10.90
N GLU A 146 -10.34 -6.43 11.82
CA GLU A 146 -10.73 -7.01 13.11
C GLU A 146 -11.62 -6.07 13.93
N ARG A 147 -11.31 -4.79 13.96
CA ARG A 147 -12.14 -3.79 14.68
C ARG A 147 -13.49 -3.51 14.01
N ALA A 148 -13.54 -3.61 12.68
CA ALA A 148 -14.77 -3.39 11.94
C ALA A 148 -15.69 -4.60 11.94
N ARG A 149 -15.19 -5.79 12.26
CA ARG A 149 -15.94 -7.05 12.23
C ARG A 149 -17.14 -7.06 13.19
N ASP A 150 -17.00 -6.41 14.34
CA ASP A 150 -18.03 -6.37 15.37
C ASP A 150 -19.19 -5.42 15.05
N VAL A 151 -19.05 -4.62 13.98
CA VAL A 151 -20.11 -3.74 13.47
C VAL A 151 -20.86 -4.47 12.35
N PRO A 152 -22.13 -4.88 12.56
CA PRO A 152 -22.85 -5.73 11.60
C PRO A 152 -22.89 -5.17 10.16
N ALA A 153 -23.06 -3.85 10.02
CA ALA A 153 -23.09 -3.19 8.72
C ALA A 153 -21.72 -3.15 8.00
N LEU A 154 -20.62 -3.39 8.71
CA LEU A 154 -19.25 -3.43 8.18
C LEU A 154 -18.69 -4.85 8.09
N ALA A 155 -19.33 -5.84 8.70
CA ALA A 155 -18.82 -7.21 8.83
C ALA A 155 -18.44 -7.84 7.48
N ALA A 156 -19.26 -7.68 6.44
CA ALA A 156 -18.96 -8.21 5.11
C ALA A 156 -17.70 -7.56 4.49
N THR A 157 -17.52 -6.24 4.69
CA THR A 157 -16.32 -5.52 4.22
C THR A 157 -15.09 -5.95 5.00
N ALA A 158 -15.22 -6.11 6.31
CA ALA A 158 -14.15 -6.60 7.18
C ALA A 158 -13.70 -8.02 6.78
N ALA A 159 -14.64 -8.92 6.51
CA ALA A 159 -14.34 -10.28 6.04
C ALA A 159 -13.64 -10.29 4.68
N ALA A 160 -14.04 -9.42 3.75
CA ALA A 160 -13.38 -9.28 2.45
C ALA A 160 -11.93 -8.76 2.61
N LEU A 161 -11.72 -7.76 3.47
CA LEU A 161 -10.39 -7.23 3.79
C LEU A 161 -9.50 -8.29 4.45
N ALA A 162 -10.03 -9.08 5.39
CA ALA A 162 -9.29 -10.15 6.03
C ALA A 162 -8.82 -11.21 5.02
N ARG A 163 -9.68 -11.62 4.07
CA ARG A 163 -9.30 -12.54 2.98
C ARG A 163 -8.23 -11.92 2.09
N LEU A 164 -8.36 -10.66 1.75
CA LEU A 164 -7.38 -9.95 0.92
C LEU A 164 -6.02 -9.82 1.65
N CYS A 165 -6.02 -9.62 2.97
CA CYS A 165 -4.79 -9.69 3.78
C CYS A 165 -4.12 -11.06 3.70
N GLN A 166 -4.90 -12.15 3.76
CA GLN A 166 -4.37 -13.51 3.61
C GLN A 166 -3.70 -13.69 2.24
N VAL A 167 -4.37 -13.23 1.16
CA VAL A 167 -3.77 -13.21 -0.18
C VAL A 167 -2.49 -12.38 -0.20
N GLY A 168 -2.47 -11.21 0.47
CA GLY A 168 -1.31 -10.35 0.59
C GLY A 168 -0.13 -11.03 1.28
N VAL A 169 -0.38 -11.70 2.41
CA VAL A 169 0.67 -12.44 3.14
C VAL A 169 1.23 -13.58 2.29
N VAL A 170 0.37 -14.34 1.60
CA VAL A 170 0.82 -15.41 0.69
C VAL A 170 1.62 -14.83 -0.47
N SER A 171 1.14 -13.76 -1.11
CA SER A 171 1.85 -13.10 -2.20
C SER A 171 3.21 -12.58 -1.76
N LEU A 172 3.30 -12.01 -0.56
CA LEU A 172 4.57 -11.53 0.01
C LEU A 172 5.53 -12.67 0.33
N ALA A 173 5.02 -13.78 0.85
CA ALA A 173 5.84 -14.98 1.09
C ALA A 173 6.39 -15.56 -0.21
N VAL A 174 5.56 -15.65 -1.26
CA VAL A 174 5.99 -16.11 -2.59
C VAL A 174 7.02 -15.16 -3.20
N PHE A 175 6.81 -13.84 -3.09
CA PHE A 175 7.78 -12.84 -3.53
C PHE A 175 9.11 -12.97 -2.76
N GLY A 176 9.06 -13.14 -1.43
CA GLY A 176 10.26 -13.33 -0.61
C GLY A 176 11.05 -14.60 -0.99
N LEU A 177 10.36 -15.71 -1.23
CA LEU A 177 10.98 -16.94 -1.69
C LEU A 177 11.60 -16.79 -3.09
N SER A 178 10.89 -16.13 -4.00
CA SER A 178 11.40 -15.83 -5.34
C SER A 178 12.64 -14.95 -5.28
N TYR A 179 12.60 -13.89 -4.45
CA TYR A 179 13.72 -12.96 -4.25
C TYR A 179 14.96 -13.65 -3.67
N VAL A 180 14.79 -14.50 -2.65
CA VAL A 180 15.88 -15.29 -2.06
C VAL A 180 16.40 -16.33 -3.05
N GLY A 181 15.49 -16.99 -3.78
CA GLY A 181 15.84 -18.00 -4.77
C GLY A 181 16.69 -17.48 -5.93
N ASP A 182 16.44 -16.24 -6.35
CA ASP A 182 17.21 -15.55 -7.39
C ASP A 182 18.69 -15.29 -6.96
N ALA A 183 18.92 -15.20 -5.66
CA ALA A 183 20.25 -14.99 -5.08
C ALA A 183 21.00 -16.30 -4.72
N LEU A 184 20.34 -17.48 -4.85
CA LEU A 184 20.91 -18.78 -4.49
C LEU A 184 21.55 -19.47 -5.70
N PRO A 185 22.44 -20.47 -5.46
CA PRO A 185 22.99 -21.30 -6.53
C PRO A 185 21.89 -21.97 -7.38
N PRO A 186 22.10 -22.09 -8.72
CA PRO A 186 21.06 -22.56 -9.65
C PRO A 186 20.53 -23.98 -9.42
N ASP A 187 21.27 -24.81 -8.69
CA ASP A 187 20.94 -26.19 -8.35
C ASP A 187 20.07 -26.34 -7.09
N SER A 188 19.73 -25.23 -6.41
CA SER A 188 18.87 -25.28 -5.24
C SER A 188 17.39 -25.39 -5.62
N ALA A 189 16.59 -26.09 -4.80
CA ALA A 189 15.14 -26.20 -5.01
C ALA A 189 14.43 -24.84 -4.96
N VAL A 190 14.96 -23.88 -4.18
CA VAL A 190 14.41 -22.52 -4.06
C VAL A 190 14.74 -21.70 -5.31
N SER A 191 15.91 -21.89 -5.91
CA SER A 191 16.27 -21.29 -7.20
C SER A 191 15.37 -21.81 -8.33
N ALA A 192 15.04 -23.11 -8.35
CA ALA A 192 14.08 -23.65 -9.31
C ALA A 192 12.70 -23.01 -9.19
N LEU A 193 12.26 -22.70 -7.96
CA LEU A 193 11.02 -21.95 -7.73
C LEU A 193 11.10 -20.51 -8.26
N ALA A 194 12.24 -19.84 -8.09
CA ALA A 194 12.46 -18.48 -8.61
C ALA A 194 12.44 -18.43 -10.15
N LEU A 195 12.90 -19.48 -10.83
CA LEU A 195 12.78 -19.62 -12.28
C LEU A 195 11.33 -19.79 -12.73
N ALA A 196 10.50 -20.53 -11.96
CA ALA A 196 9.09 -20.73 -12.27
C ALA A 196 8.22 -19.48 -11.92
N LEU A 197 8.62 -18.75 -10.90
CA LEU A 197 7.93 -17.56 -10.38
C LEU A 197 8.91 -16.38 -10.31
N PRO A 198 9.18 -15.70 -11.43
CA PRO A 198 10.16 -14.61 -11.46
C PRO A 198 9.87 -13.47 -10.50
N VAL A 199 10.92 -12.88 -9.93
CA VAL A 199 10.86 -11.78 -8.96
C VAL A 199 9.99 -10.63 -9.47
N GLY A 200 10.12 -10.28 -10.74
CA GLY A 200 9.33 -9.22 -11.35
C GLY A 200 7.83 -9.49 -11.31
N MET A 201 7.41 -10.71 -11.62
CA MET A 201 6.00 -11.10 -11.60
C MET A 201 5.43 -11.12 -10.18
N THR A 202 6.16 -11.75 -9.25
CA THR A 202 5.72 -11.89 -7.85
C THR A 202 5.65 -10.55 -7.13
N GLN A 203 6.59 -9.64 -7.40
CA GLN A 203 6.57 -8.28 -6.87
C GLN A 203 5.34 -7.49 -7.36
N ARG A 204 4.98 -7.59 -8.64
CA ARG A 204 3.79 -6.93 -9.18
C ARG A 204 2.50 -7.45 -8.56
N LEU A 205 2.44 -8.75 -8.26
CA LEU A 205 1.31 -9.32 -7.54
C LEU A 205 1.18 -8.70 -6.15
N VAL A 206 2.28 -8.52 -5.41
CA VAL A 206 2.26 -7.82 -4.11
C VAL A 206 1.74 -6.40 -4.27
N PHE A 207 2.23 -5.63 -5.24
CA PHE A 207 1.73 -4.27 -5.50
C PHE A 207 0.23 -4.23 -5.81
N LEU A 208 -0.26 -5.14 -6.66
CA LEU A 208 -1.70 -5.21 -6.99
C LEU A 208 -2.55 -5.49 -5.74
N VAL A 209 -2.10 -6.39 -4.88
CA VAL A 209 -2.78 -6.68 -3.61
C VAL A 209 -2.73 -5.47 -2.69
N ASP A 210 -1.62 -4.77 -2.58
CA ASP A 210 -1.48 -3.58 -1.76
C ASP A 210 -2.41 -2.45 -2.21
N PHE A 211 -2.52 -2.21 -3.52
CA PHE A 211 -3.50 -1.28 -4.08
C PHE A 211 -4.94 -1.71 -3.75
N ALA A 212 -5.25 -3.01 -3.85
CA ALA A 212 -6.57 -3.54 -3.51
C ALA A 212 -6.88 -3.41 -2.02
N LEU A 213 -5.89 -3.60 -1.13
CA LEU A 213 -6.03 -3.37 0.31
C LEU A 213 -6.39 -1.90 0.60
N LEU A 214 -5.70 -0.94 0.00
CA LEU A 214 -5.99 0.49 0.18
C LEU A 214 -7.36 0.87 -0.39
N ALA A 215 -7.72 0.36 -1.56
CA ALA A 215 -9.06 0.55 -2.13
C ALA A 215 -10.15 -0.02 -1.20
N GLY A 216 -9.94 -1.21 -0.65
CA GLY A 216 -10.83 -1.83 0.33
C GLY A 216 -10.95 -1.02 1.63
N LEU A 217 -9.85 -0.45 2.12
CA LEU A 217 -9.86 0.46 3.27
C LEU A 217 -10.63 1.77 2.98
N LEU A 218 -10.57 2.30 1.76
CA LEU A 218 -11.41 3.44 1.37
C LEU A 218 -12.90 3.08 1.33
N VAL A 219 -13.23 1.87 0.84
CA VAL A 219 -14.61 1.37 0.91
C VAL A 219 -15.08 1.27 2.36
N LEU A 220 -14.23 0.75 3.25
CA LEU A 220 -14.51 0.65 4.68
C LEU A 220 -14.76 2.05 5.28
N ALA A 221 -13.88 3.03 5.01
CA ALA A 221 -14.04 4.40 5.49
C ALA A 221 -15.35 5.04 5.02
N ASN A 222 -15.68 4.89 3.73
CA ASN A 222 -16.91 5.45 3.17
C ASN A 222 -18.18 4.78 3.72
N ARG A 223 -18.15 3.47 3.99
CA ARG A 223 -19.27 2.76 4.63
C ARG A 223 -19.44 3.19 6.08
N ALA A 224 -18.34 3.29 6.83
CA ALA A 224 -18.38 3.74 8.23
C ALA A 224 -18.90 5.18 8.36
N ALA A 225 -18.47 6.08 7.48
CA ALA A 225 -18.95 7.47 7.48
C ALA A 225 -20.48 7.59 7.30
N LYS A 226 -21.10 6.64 6.58
CA LYS A 226 -22.56 6.59 6.39
C LYS A 226 -23.30 6.06 7.63
N LEU A 227 -22.62 5.33 8.49
CA LEU A 227 -23.20 4.74 9.71
C LEU A 227 -23.05 5.66 10.92
N SER A 228 -22.13 6.63 10.88
CA SER A 228 -21.93 7.57 11.97
C SER A 228 -23.21 8.40 12.13
N PRO A 229 -24.05 8.15 13.17
CA PRO A 229 -25.21 8.99 13.41
C PRO A 229 -24.72 10.41 13.70
N PRO A 230 -25.54 11.44 13.44
CA PRO A 230 -25.26 12.75 13.99
C PRO A 230 -25.08 12.57 15.50
N LEU A 231 -23.93 12.98 16.04
CA LEU A 231 -23.64 12.90 17.47
C LEU A 231 -24.83 13.53 18.21
N ARG A 232 -25.61 12.69 18.92
CA ARG A 232 -26.60 13.18 19.82
C ARG A 232 -25.85 13.86 20.96
N GLY A 233 -25.92 15.19 21.00
CA GLY A 233 -25.45 15.98 22.12
C GLY A 233 -26.36 15.80 23.33
#